data_9bc168cfdf0c14df7cf2b15cb5ef0ffe
#
_entry.id   9bc168cfdf0c14df7cf2b15cb5ef0ffe
#
_cell.length_a   1.000
_cell.length_b   1.000
_cell.length_c   1.000
_cell.angle_alpha   90.00
_cell.angle_beta   90.00
_cell.angle_gamma   90.00
#
_symmetry.space_group_name_H-M   'P 1'
#
loop_
_entity.id
_entity.type
_entity.pdbx_description
1 polymer ?
#
loop_
_entity_poly.entity_id
_entity_poly.type
_entity_poly.pdbx_seq_one_letter_code
_entity_poly.pdbx_strand_id
1 'polypeptide(L)'
;MVFPLYDDNSDRQTTPFVNYALIAVNIFVFVFLQGLGSNEKFTYAFSTVPEEIVTGRDVVTPDRVVVEPVTGERFNLPGLQPTPVSVYLTLITSMFMHGGIAHIAGNMLFLWIFGDNVEDRMGHLRYLIFYLVCGVLASLAHVFITTMLAATAAMGGDNSSILVPSLGASGAISGVLGGYILLFPSRRVMVFLFRFLTWVPAWVAIGIWFGFQLISGLGVLGGGSQQGGVAFFAHIGGFIAGLVLVTFFTLGRPRRTGDL
;
A
#
# COMPACT_ATOMS: atom_id res chain seq x y z
N MET A 1 -4.06 8.37 17.12
CA MET A 1 -4.13 7.60 15.87
C MET A 1 -5.60 7.25 15.64
N VAL A 2 -6.12 7.42 14.45
CA VAL A 2 -7.49 7.03 14.08
C VAL A 2 -7.39 5.64 13.43
N PHE A 3 -8.04 4.65 14.04
CA PHE A 3 -7.97 3.26 13.59
C PHE A 3 -9.39 2.79 13.23
N PRO A 4 -9.69 2.54 11.94
CA PRO A 4 -11.01 2.10 11.53
C PRO A 4 -11.23 0.64 11.95
N LEU A 5 -12.46 0.33 12.35
CA LEU A 5 -12.85 -1.01 12.80
C LEU A 5 -13.99 -1.60 11.98
N TYR A 6 -14.89 -0.74 11.49
CA TYR A 6 -16.08 -1.16 10.76
C TYR A 6 -16.68 0.04 10.02
N ASP A 7 -17.41 -0.20 8.95
CA ASP A 7 -18.22 0.80 8.27
C ASP A 7 -19.66 0.34 8.05
N ASP A 8 -20.53 1.24 7.59
CA ASP A 8 -21.93 0.94 7.36
C ASP A 8 -22.11 0.19 6.03
N ASN A 9 -22.51 -1.07 6.11
CA ASN A 9 -22.75 -1.99 5.00
C ASN A 9 -24.23 -2.28 4.76
N SER A 10 -25.13 -1.47 5.33
CA SER A 10 -26.58 -1.74 5.32
C SER A 10 -27.22 -1.70 3.92
N ASP A 11 -26.62 -0.98 2.98
CA ASP A 11 -27.08 -0.82 1.59
C ASP A 11 -26.31 -1.69 0.57
N ARG A 12 -25.38 -2.54 1.02
CA ARG A 12 -24.64 -3.45 0.15
C ARG A 12 -25.55 -4.51 -0.44
N GLN A 13 -25.46 -4.71 -1.77
CA GLN A 13 -26.33 -5.61 -2.52
C GLN A 13 -25.65 -6.88 -3.00
N THR A 14 -24.31 -6.87 -3.12
CA THR A 14 -23.56 -8.01 -3.64
C THR A 14 -22.56 -8.54 -2.62
N THR A 15 -22.26 -9.83 -2.68
CA THR A 15 -21.17 -10.42 -1.89
C THR A 15 -19.84 -10.02 -2.50
N PRO A 16 -18.89 -9.44 -1.75
CA PRO A 16 -17.62 -8.93 -2.28
C PRO A 16 -16.60 -10.05 -2.47
N PHE A 17 -16.83 -10.92 -3.45
CA PHE A 17 -16.01 -12.12 -3.69
C PHE A 17 -14.56 -11.79 -4.05
N VAL A 18 -14.32 -10.74 -4.85
CA VAL A 18 -12.98 -10.35 -5.25
C VAL A 18 -12.21 -9.78 -4.07
N ASN A 19 -12.85 -8.97 -3.23
CA ASN A 19 -12.24 -8.44 -2.02
C ASN A 19 -11.82 -9.57 -1.06
N TYR A 20 -12.71 -10.55 -0.86
CA TYR A 20 -12.37 -11.73 -0.06
C TYR A 20 -11.26 -12.57 -0.69
N ALA A 21 -11.25 -12.73 -2.01
CA ALA A 21 -10.18 -13.44 -2.71
C ALA A 21 -8.83 -12.72 -2.58
N LEU A 22 -8.80 -11.39 -2.71
CA LEU A 22 -7.59 -10.59 -2.50
C LEU A 22 -7.05 -10.74 -1.08
N ILE A 23 -7.91 -10.68 -0.06
CA ILE A 23 -7.55 -10.93 1.34
C ILE A 23 -6.98 -12.34 1.50
N ALA A 24 -7.68 -13.34 0.99
CA ALA A 24 -7.26 -14.74 1.09
C ALA A 24 -5.90 -15.00 0.42
N VAL A 25 -5.67 -14.43 -0.77
CA VAL A 25 -4.39 -14.55 -1.49
C VAL A 25 -3.26 -13.89 -0.71
N ASN A 26 -3.46 -12.69 -0.16
CA ASN A 26 -2.46 -12.03 0.67
C ASN A 26 -2.10 -12.87 1.90
N ILE A 27 -3.10 -13.39 2.61
CA ILE A 27 -2.88 -14.26 3.78
C ILE A 27 -2.16 -15.55 3.35
N PHE A 28 -2.58 -16.18 2.24
CA PHE A 28 -1.92 -17.38 1.72
C PHE A 28 -0.44 -17.15 1.41
N VAL A 29 -0.12 -16.09 0.67
CA VAL A 29 1.27 -15.74 0.33
C VAL A 29 2.07 -15.50 1.61
N PHE A 30 1.55 -14.73 2.55
CA PHE A 30 2.26 -14.41 3.79
C PHE A 30 2.53 -15.63 4.67
N VAL A 31 1.53 -16.50 4.81
CA VAL A 31 1.65 -17.70 5.66
C VAL A 31 2.53 -18.76 5.01
N PHE A 32 2.25 -19.11 3.76
CA PHE A 32 2.84 -20.31 3.14
C PHE A 32 4.10 -20.01 2.31
N LEU A 33 4.21 -18.85 1.66
CA LEU A 33 5.37 -18.52 0.82
C LEU A 33 6.40 -17.65 1.56
N GLN A 34 5.93 -16.66 2.34
CA GLN A 34 6.81 -15.83 3.16
C GLN A 34 7.10 -16.44 4.54
N GLY A 35 6.49 -17.60 4.90
CA GLY A 35 6.73 -18.29 6.18
C GLY A 35 6.46 -17.39 7.39
N LEU A 36 5.32 -16.67 7.41
CA LEU A 36 4.96 -15.67 8.42
C LEU A 36 5.99 -14.52 8.55
N GLY A 37 6.67 -14.20 7.45
CA GLY A 37 7.70 -13.16 7.39
C GLY A 37 9.13 -13.66 7.60
N SER A 38 9.35 -14.94 7.88
CA SER A 38 10.69 -15.50 8.09
C SER A 38 11.47 -15.77 6.79
N ASN A 39 10.78 -15.90 5.64
CA ASN A 39 11.41 -16.09 4.34
C ASN A 39 11.68 -14.75 3.65
N GLU A 40 12.64 -13.99 4.19
CA GLU A 40 13.00 -12.66 3.69
C GLU A 40 13.55 -12.73 2.25
N LYS A 41 14.25 -13.81 1.89
CA LYS A 41 14.77 -14.01 0.52
C LYS A 41 13.65 -14.07 -0.50
N PHE A 42 12.61 -14.85 -0.22
CA PHE A 42 11.42 -14.88 -1.07
C PHE A 42 10.75 -13.50 -1.13
N THR A 43 10.61 -12.85 0.02
CA THR A 43 9.99 -11.54 0.13
C THR A 43 10.70 -10.52 -0.76
N TYR A 44 12.04 -10.44 -0.71
CA TYR A 44 12.80 -9.48 -1.49
C TYR A 44 12.85 -9.82 -2.99
N ALA A 45 12.92 -11.11 -3.35
CA ALA A 45 12.88 -11.55 -4.75
C ALA A 45 11.60 -11.15 -5.51
N PHE A 46 10.49 -10.92 -4.79
CA PHE A 46 9.20 -10.52 -5.37
C PHE A 46 8.77 -9.10 -5.01
N SER A 47 9.62 -8.32 -4.34
CA SER A 47 9.39 -6.91 -4.00
C SER A 47 9.84 -5.97 -5.10
N THR A 48 9.23 -4.79 -5.19
CA THR A 48 9.64 -3.77 -6.17
C THR A 48 10.87 -3.02 -5.69
N VAL A 49 11.97 -3.06 -6.43
CA VAL A 49 13.17 -2.27 -6.18
C VAL A 49 13.22 -1.12 -7.19
N PRO A 50 13.25 0.16 -6.76
CA PRO A 50 13.24 1.30 -7.66
C PRO A 50 14.32 1.24 -8.75
N GLU A 51 15.55 0.90 -8.41
CA GLU A 51 16.67 0.78 -9.36
C GLU A 51 16.39 -0.25 -10.45
N GLU A 52 15.79 -1.38 -10.12
CA GLU A 52 15.46 -2.44 -11.08
C GLU A 52 14.40 -1.99 -12.09
N ILE A 53 13.39 -1.24 -11.61
CA ILE A 53 12.32 -0.74 -12.49
C ILE A 53 12.87 0.30 -13.48
N VAL A 54 13.78 1.17 -13.03
CA VAL A 54 14.34 2.23 -13.88
C VAL A 54 15.33 1.65 -14.89
N THR A 55 16.17 0.71 -14.46
CA THR A 55 17.22 0.12 -15.34
C THR A 55 16.74 -1.05 -16.17
N GLY A 56 15.62 -1.68 -15.78
CA GLY A 56 15.14 -2.94 -16.36
C GLY A 56 16.05 -4.13 -16.07
N ARG A 57 16.96 -4.02 -15.08
CA ARG A 57 17.94 -5.03 -14.73
C ARG A 57 17.74 -5.50 -13.31
N ASP A 58 17.87 -6.80 -13.11
CA ASP A 58 17.90 -7.43 -11.80
C ASP A 58 19.16 -7.01 -11.02
N VAL A 59 19.00 -6.65 -9.75
CA VAL A 59 20.07 -6.19 -8.87
C VAL A 59 20.21 -7.15 -7.68
N VAL A 60 21.34 -7.79 -7.57
CA VAL A 60 21.66 -8.70 -6.47
C VAL A 60 22.73 -8.08 -5.58
N THR A 61 22.48 -8.03 -4.27
CA THR A 61 23.46 -7.50 -3.31
C THR A 61 23.75 -8.52 -2.21
N PRO A 62 24.96 -8.52 -1.62
CA PRO A 62 25.27 -9.40 -0.51
C PRO A 62 24.51 -9.02 0.76
N ASP A 63 24.33 -10.01 1.65
CA ASP A 63 23.84 -9.76 3.01
C ASP A 63 24.79 -8.80 3.75
N ARG A 64 24.24 -7.93 4.58
CA ARG A 64 24.98 -6.92 5.35
C ARG A 64 24.67 -7.06 6.83
N VAL A 65 25.70 -6.94 7.67
CA VAL A 65 25.51 -6.80 9.11
C VAL A 65 25.47 -5.30 9.44
N VAL A 66 24.34 -4.86 9.96
CA VAL A 66 24.18 -3.49 10.46
C VAL A 66 24.27 -3.52 11.97
N VAL A 67 25.09 -2.63 12.52
CA VAL A 67 25.19 -2.44 13.97
C VAL A 67 24.37 -1.22 14.34
N GLU A 68 23.39 -1.39 15.23
CA GLU A 68 22.61 -0.26 15.73
C GLU A 68 23.52 0.66 16.57
N PRO A 69 23.61 1.95 16.23
CA PRO A 69 24.55 2.86 16.87
C PRO A 69 24.31 3.07 18.38
N VAL A 70 23.06 2.92 18.85
CA VAL A 70 22.66 3.18 20.24
C VAL A 70 22.81 1.95 21.12
N THR A 71 22.37 0.78 20.64
CA THR A 71 22.37 -0.46 21.44
C THR A 71 23.60 -1.34 21.20
N GLY A 72 24.29 -1.15 20.08
CA GLY A 72 25.38 -2.02 19.62
C GLY A 72 24.90 -3.39 19.11
N GLU A 73 23.59 -3.60 19.01
CA GLU A 73 23.03 -4.84 18.49
C GLU A 73 23.33 -5.01 16.99
N ARG A 74 23.60 -6.26 16.60
CA ARG A 74 23.91 -6.60 15.22
C ARG A 74 22.69 -7.22 14.56
N PHE A 75 22.24 -6.60 13.49
CA PHE A 75 21.16 -7.10 12.64
C PHE A 75 21.73 -7.56 11.31
N ASN A 76 21.36 -8.76 10.90
CA ASN A 76 21.67 -9.24 9.56
C ASN A 76 20.56 -8.76 8.61
N LEU A 77 20.88 -7.83 7.71
CA LEU A 77 19.98 -7.41 6.65
C LEU A 77 20.27 -8.24 5.40
N PRO A 78 19.31 -9.04 4.94
CA PRO A 78 19.46 -9.78 3.70
C PRO A 78 19.70 -8.81 2.53
N GLY A 79 20.57 -9.21 1.63
CA GLY A 79 20.77 -8.52 0.37
C GLY A 79 19.58 -8.68 -0.57
N LEU A 80 19.56 -7.88 -1.62
CA LEU A 80 18.62 -8.06 -2.73
C LEU A 80 18.84 -9.43 -3.38
N GLN A 81 17.76 -10.15 -3.59
CA GLN A 81 17.77 -11.51 -4.11
C GLN A 81 17.47 -11.51 -5.61
N PRO A 82 17.96 -12.50 -6.37
CA PRO A 82 17.61 -12.63 -7.78
C PRO A 82 16.11 -12.68 -7.96
N THR A 83 15.58 -11.83 -8.84
CA THR A 83 14.17 -11.79 -9.18
C THR A 83 13.85 -12.89 -10.19
N PRO A 84 13.04 -13.92 -9.84
CA PRO A 84 12.82 -15.09 -10.69
C PRO A 84 11.90 -14.83 -11.88
N VAL A 85 11.39 -13.62 -12.00
CA VAL A 85 10.48 -13.14 -13.06
C VAL A 85 11.04 -11.85 -13.65
N SER A 86 10.36 -11.27 -14.67
CA SER A 86 10.71 -9.92 -15.11
C SER A 86 10.58 -8.94 -13.96
N VAL A 87 11.58 -8.05 -13.75
CA VAL A 87 11.56 -7.01 -12.70
C VAL A 87 10.30 -6.14 -12.76
N TYR A 88 9.72 -5.93 -13.94
CA TYR A 88 8.47 -5.18 -14.09
C TYR A 88 7.24 -5.91 -13.50
N LEU A 89 7.27 -7.25 -13.38
CA LEU A 89 6.21 -8.00 -12.71
C LEU A 89 6.20 -7.78 -11.20
N THR A 90 7.32 -7.31 -10.64
CA THR A 90 7.38 -6.98 -9.20
C THR A 90 6.44 -5.81 -8.84
N LEU A 91 6.08 -4.95 -9.80
CA LEU A 91 5.02 -3.95 -9.62
C LEU A 91 3.67 -4.56 -9.21
N ILE A 92 3.44 -5.84 -9.54
CA ILE A 92 2.23 -6.58 -9.18
C ILE A 92 2.52 -7.51 -8.01
N THR A 93 3.60 -8.30 -8.06
CA THR A 93 3.88 -9.30 -7.01
C THR A 93 4.13 -8.67 -5.66
N SER A 94 4.77 -7.49 -5.62
CA SER A 94 5.04 -6.75 -4.39
C SER A 94 3.77 -6.38 -3.60
N MET A 95 2.62 -6.24 -4.28
CA MET A 95 1.33 -5.97 -3.62
C MET A 95 0.90 -7.11 -2.69
N PHE A 96 1.44 -8.32 -2.87
CA PHE A 96 1.12 -9.51 -2.08
C PHE A 96 2.19 -9.85 -1.06
N MET A 97 3.31 -9.12 -1.05
CA MET A 97 4.39 -9.28 -0.07
C MET A 97 4.14 -8.40 1.15
N HIS A 98 4.47 -8.90 2.36
CA HIS A 98 4.31 -8.14 3.59
C HIS A 98 5.53 -8.30 4.50
N GLY A 99 5.95 -7.21 5.13
CA GLY A 99 7.14 -7.15 5.99
C GLY A 99 6.94 -7.69 7.41
N GLY A 100 5.71 -8.16 7.76
CA GLY A 100 5.44 -8.72 9.09
C GLY A 100 3.95 -8.78 9.41
N ILE A 101 3.61 -9.41 10.55
CA ILE A 101 2.23 -9.67 10.96
C ILE A 101 1.41 -8.38 11.12
N ALA A 102 1.98 -7.35 11.75
CA ALA A 102 1.26 -6.08 11.93
C ALA A 102 0.98 -5.39 10.58
N HIS A 103 1.91 -5.52 9.61
CA HIS A 103 1.77 -4.94 8.28
C HIS A 103 0.62 -5.61 7.51
N ILE A 104 0.59 -6.95 7.44
CA ILE A 104 -0.51 -7.64 6.77
C ILE A 104 -1.83 -7.45 7.50
N ALA A 105 -1.85 -7.51 8.83
CA ALA A 105 -3.08 -7.34 9.60
C ALA A 105 -3.71 -5.96 9.36
N GLY A 106 -2.91 -4.89 9.34
CA GLY A 106 -3.35 -3.55 8.99
C GLY A 106 -3.92 -3.47 7.57
N ASN A 107 -3.20 -3.99 6.58
CA ASN A 107 -3.65 -4.01 5.20
C ASN A 107 -4.96 -4.77 5.02
N MET A 108 -5.07 -5.97 5.58
CA MET A 108 -6.29 -6.78 5.45
C MET A 108 -7.47 -6.15 6.17
N LEU A 109 -7.27 -5.50 7.29
CA LEU A 109 -8.31 -4.76 7.98
C LEU A 109 -8.86 -3.61 7.12
N PHE A 110 -7.99 -2.79 6.53
CA PHE A 110 -8.43 -1.70 5.67
C PHE A 110 -9.14 -2.22 4.41
N LEU A 111 -8.61 -3.28 3.81
CA LEU A 111 -9.22 -3.91 2.64
C LEU A 111 -10.59 -4.52 2.99
N TRP A 112 -10.71 -5.14 4.16
CA TRP A 112 -11.97 -5.68 4.66
C TRP A 112 -13.04 -4.61 4.86
N ILE A 113 -12.67 -3.45 5.45
CA ILE A 113 -13.62 -2.39 5.80
C ILE A 113 -14.06 -1.59 4.55
N PHE A 114 -13.11 -1.24 3.67
CA PHE A 114 -13.39 -0.28 2.60
C PHE A 114 -13.56 -0.94 1.23
N GLY A 115 -12.97 -2.12 1.03
CA GLY A 115 -12.94 -2.78 -0.28
C GLY A 115 -14.31 -3.31 -0.71
N ASP A 116 -15.09 -3.82 0.20
CA ASP A 116 -16.36 -4.48 -0.06
C ASP A 116 -17.42 -3.53 -0.65
N ASN A 117 -17.51 -2.31 -0.13
CA ASN A 117 -18.41 -1.29 -0.64
C ASN A 117 -17.97 -0.76 -2.02
N VAL A 118 -16.67 -0.63 -2.24
CA VAL A 118 -16.14 -0.21 -3.56
C VAL A 118 -16.38 -1.32 -4.60
N GLU A 119 -16.19 -2.59 -4.23
CA GLU A 119 -16.51 -3.72 -5.10
C GLU A 119 -18.00 -3.77 -5.43
N ASP A 120 -18.88 -3.61 -4.43
CA ASP A 120 -20.32 -3.60 -4.63
C ASP A 120 -20.75 -2.49 -5.62
N ARG A 121 -20.06 -1.35 -5.54
CA ARG A 121 -20.35 -0.19 -6.41
C ARG A 121 -19.84 -0.38 -7.83
N MET A 122 -18.64 -0.93 -8.02
CA MET A 122 -18.00 -1.14 -9.33
C MET A 122 -18.44 -2.45 -9.99
N GLY A 123 -18.71 -3.48 -9.19
CA GLY A 123 -18.82 -4.88 -9.59
C GLY A 123 -17.46 -5.57 -9.66
N HIS A 124 -17.47 -6.88 -9.55
CA HIS A 124 -16.30 -7.73 -9.28
C HIS A 124 -15.09 -7.51 -10.21
N LEU A 125 -15.31 -7.63 -11.54
CA LEU A 125 -14.20 -7.52 -12.49
C LEU A 125 -13.60 -6.11 -12.55
N ARG A 126 -14.46 -5.08 -12.52
CA ARG A 126 -13.99 -3.69 -12.54
C ARG A 126 -13.21 -3.35 -11.27
N TYR A 127 -13.66 -3.85 -10.12
CA TYR A 127 -12.96 -3.68 -8.85
C TYR A 127 -11.58 -4.34 -8.87
N LEU A 128 -11.46 -5.58 -9.38
CA LEU A 128 -10.17 -6.25 -9.51
C LEU A 128 -9.20 -5.44 -10.37
N ILE A 129 -9.66 -4.98 -11.53
CA ILE A 129 -8.82 -4.18 -12.44
C ILE A 129 -8.45 -2.84 -11.78
N PHE A 130 -9.41 -2.18 -11.14
CA PHE A 130 -9.18 -0.94 -10.40
C PHE A 130 -8.11 -1.11 -9.31
N TYR A 131 -8.22 -2.16 -8.47
CA TYR A 131 -7.26 -2.48 -7.42
C TYR A 131 -5.85 -2.67 -7.97
N LEU A 132 -5.69 -3.51 -9.01
CA LEU A 132 -4.39 -3.80 -9.62
C LEU A 132 -3.79 -2.55 -10.28
N VAL A 133 -4.60 -1.78 -11.02
CA VAL A 133 -4.12 -0.55 -11.69
C VAL A 133 -3.70 0.50 -10.65
N CYS A 134 -4.49 0.71 -9.60
CA CYS A 134 -4.12 1.63 -8.52
C CYS A 134 -2.81 1.19 -7.85
N GLY A 135 -2.61 -0.11 -7.62
CA GLY A 135 -1.39 -0.63 -7.03
C GLY A 135 -0.16 -0.44 -7.92
N VAL A 136 -0.28 -0.70 -9.23
CA VAL A 136 0.81 -0.45 -10.19
C VAL A 136 1.15 1.05 -10.23
N LEU A 137 0.15 1.92 -10.31
CA LEU A 137 0.38 3.38 -10.31
C LEU A 137 0.99 3.88 -9.00
N ALA A 138 0.59 3.29 -7.86
CA ALA A 138 1.18 3.56 -6.55
C ALA A 138 2.67 3.19 -6.52
N SER A 139 3.02 1.99 -6.99
CA SER A 139 4.41 1.53 -7.07
C SER A 139 5.24 2.40 -8.01
N LEU A 140 4.70 2.77 -9.17
CA LEU A 140 5.38 3.68 -10.12
C LEU A 140 5.57 5.09 -9.53
N ALA A 141 4.60 5.61 -8.79
CA ALA A 141 4.76 6.90 -8.09
C ALA A 141 5.89 6.84 -7.05
N HIS A 142 5.96 5.76 -6.29
CA HIS A 142 7.07 5.54 -5.35
C HIS A 142 8.42 5.48 -6.06
N VAL A 143 8.55 4.64 -7.10
CA VAL A 143 9.77 4.51 -7.90
C VAL A 143 10.20 5.87 -8.46
N PHE A 144 9.28 6.60 -9.10
CA PHE A 144 9.56 7.89 -9.71
C PHE A 144 10.07 8.92 -8.68
N ILE A 145 9.37 9.07 -7.55
CA ILE A 145 9.75 10.07 -6.55
C ILE A 145 11.07 9.67 -5.87
N THR A 146 11.23 8.39 -5.51
CA THR A 146 12.46 7.91 -4.86
C THR A 146 13.68 8.11 -5.76
N THR A 147 13.57 7.80 -7.05
CA THR A 147 14.67 7.99 -7.99
C THR A 147 14.98 9.47 -8.27
N MET A 148 13.96 10.32 -8.32
CA MET A 148 14.16 11.77 -8.43
C MET A 148 14.88 12.35 -7.20
N LEU A 149 14.48 11.92 -6.00
CA LEU A 149 15.13 12.36 -4.76
C LEU A 149 16.59 11.88 -4.69
N ALA A 150 16.84 10.62 -5.06
CA ALA A 150 18.20 10.09 -5.14
C ALA A 150 19.07 10.84 -6.15
N ALA A 151 18.53 11.20 -7.32
CA ALA A 151 19.25 11.98 -8.32
C ALA A 151 19.61 13.39 -7.82
N THR A 152 18.74 14.03 -7.03
CA THR A 152 19.05 15.33 -6.41
C THR A 152 20.05 15.20 -5.26
N ALA A 153 19.99 14.11 -4.50
CA ALA A 153 20.94 13.80 -3.43
C ALA A 153 22.33 13.41 -3.98
N ALA A 154 22.43 12.90 -5.21
CA ALA A 154 23.71 12.52 -5.85
C ALA A 154 24.70 13.70 -6.01
N MET A 155 24.23 14.93 -5.83
CA MET A 155 25.12 16.11 -5.70
C MET A 155 25.80 16.22 -4.34
N GLY A 156 25.69 15.20 -3.45
CA GLY A 156 26.35 15.16 -2.13
C GLY A 156 25.70 14.24 -1.09
N GLY A 157 24.73 13.39 -1.47
CA GLY A 157 23.96 12.53 -0.56
C GLY A 157 24.05 11.03 -0.85
N ASP A 158 23.40 10.24 -0.01
CA ASP A 158 23.33 8.77 -0.09
C ASP A 158 22.19 8.33 -1.04
N ASN A 159 22.54 7.55 -2.07
CA ASN A 159 21.61 6.98 -3.05
C ASN A 159 21.04 5.62 -2.64
N SER A 160 21.23 5.19 -1.40
CA SER A 160 20.81 3.85 -0.95
C SER A 160 19.30 3.62 -1.00
N SER A 161 18.51 4.69 -1.01
CA SER A 161 17.04 4.61 -1.04
C SER A 161 16.47 3.92 -2.29
N ILE A 162 17.16 3.99 -3.44
CA ILE A 162 16.72 3.33 -4.68
C ILE A 162 16.88 1.80 -4.64
N LEU A 163 17.68 1.29 -3.69
CA LEU A 163 17.88 -0.14 -3.46
C LEU A 163 16.99 -0.70 -2.34
N VAL A 164 16.14 0.12 -1.73
CA VAL A 164 15.22 -0.33 -0.69
C VAL A 164 14.00 -0.99 -1.33
N PRO A 165 13.72 -2.29 -1.06
CA PRO A 165 12.56 -2.98 -1.59
C PRO A 165 11.26 -2.36 -1.07
N SER A 166 10.33 -2.06 -1.96
CA SER A 166 8.97 -1.64 -1.63
C SER A 166 8.01 -2.82 -1.78
N LEU A 167 7.14 -3.01 -0.79
CA LEU A 167 6.23 -4.13 -0.71
C LEU A 167 4.96 -3.79 0.09
N GLY A 168 3.88 -4.51 -0.17
CA GLY A 168 2.62 -4.39 0.55
C GLY A 168 1.43 -4.02 -0.34
N ALA A 169 0.26 -4.47 0.06
CA ALA A 169 -1.01 -4.15 -0.58
C ALA A 169 -1.42 -2.67 -0.43
N SER A 170 -0.74 -1.94 0.44
CA SER A 170 -1.17 -0.62 0.93
C SER A 170 -1.28 0.46 -0.15
N GLY A 171 -0.46 0.39 -1.21
CA GLY A 171 -0.59 1.29 -2.36
C GLY A 171 -1.91 1.10 -3.11
N ALA A 172 -2.30 -0.14 -3.39
CA ALA A 172 -3.59 -0.47 -4.00
C ALA A 172 -4.76 -0.15 -3.06
N ILE A 173 -4.63 -0.45 -1.76
CA ILE A 173 -5.62 -0.12 -0.73
C ILE A 173 -5.80 1.41 -0.63
N SER A 174 -4.73 2.18 -0.75
CA SER A 174 -4.82 3.65 -0.82
C SER A 174 -5.68 4.10 -2.00
N GLY A 175 -5.57 3.42 -3.15
CA GLY A 175 -6.46 3.62 -4.29
C GLY A 175 -7.92 3.31 -3.96
N VAL A 176 -8.17 2.21 -3.23
CA VAL A 176 -9.51 1.89 -2.74
C VAL A 176 -10.05 3.00 -1.83
N LEU A 177 -9.22 3.52 -0.91
CA LEU A 177 -9.60 4.65 -0.03
C LEU A 177 -9.90 5.94 -0.82
N GLY A 178 -9.09 6.24 -1.84
CA GLY A 178 -9.33 7.37 -2.75
C GLY A 178 -10.65 7.22 -3.52
N GLY A 179 -10.97 6.01 -3.98
CA GLY A 179 -12.27 5.70 -4.57
C GLY A 179 -13.41 5.79 -3.57
N TYR A 180 -13.23 5.24 -2.38
CA TYR A 180 -14.23 5.21 -1.32
C TYR A 180 -14.67 6.61 -0.87
N ILE A 181 -13.71 7.52 -0.67
CA ILE A 181 -14.02 8.88 -0.20
C ILE A 181 -14.87 9.68 -1.20
N LEU A 182 -14.72 9.41 -2.51
CA LEU A 182 -15.58 10.03 -3.54
C LEU A 182 -16.94 9.35 -3.67
N LEU A 183 -17.02 8.05 -3.49
CA LEU A 183 -18.29 7.32 -3.61
C LEU A 183 -19.17 7.46 -2.35
N PHE A 184 -18.52 7.48 -1.17
CA PHE A 184 -19.21 7.37 0.11
C PHE A 184 -18.70 8.38 1.16
N PRO A 185 -18.61 9.70 0.84
CA PRO A 185 -17.96 10.67 1.74
C PRO A 185 -18.62 10.76 3.11
N SER A 186 -19.93 10.65 3.18
CA SER A 186 -20.71 10.79 4.42
C SER A 186 -21.01 9.46 5.12
N ARG A 187 -20.58 8.33 4.54
CA ARG A 187 -20.81 7.01 5.14
C ARG A 187 -20.12 6.93 6.50
N ARG A 188 -20.82 6.33 7.46
CA ARG A 188 -20.31 6.23 8.83
C ARG A 188 -19.25 5.14 8.94
N VAL A 189 -18.12 5.50 9.50
CA VAL A 189 -17.02 4.60 9.83
C VAL A 189 -16.83 4.60 11.34
N MET A 190 -16.87 3.43 11.95
CA MET A 190 -16.55 3.27 13.36
C MET A 190 -15.03 3.28 13.52
N VAL A 191 -14.53 4.20 14.31
CA VAL A 191 -13.10 4.37 14.56
C VAL A 191 -12.78 4.30 16.04
N PHE A 192 -11.61 3.75 16.35
CA PHE A 192 -10.99 3.92 17.65
C PHE A 192 -10.18 5.21 17.62
N LEU A 193 -10.67 6.22 18.32
CA LEU A 193 -10.06 7.55 18.41
C LEU A 193 -9.60 7.81 19.85
N PHE A 194 -8.28 7.93 20.07
CA PHE A 194 -7.63 8.04 21.38
C PHE A 194 -8.00 6.90 22.34
N ARG A 195 -9.15 6.95 23.00
CA ARG A 195 -9.65 5.94 23.95
C ARG A 195 -11.13 5.64 23.78
N PHE A 196 -11.75 6.20 22.76
CA PHE A 196 -13.19 6.09 22.54
C PHE A 196 -13.48 5.43 21.21
N LEU A 197 -14.53 4.60 21.21
CA LEU A 197 -15.15 4.13 19.99
C LEU A 197 -16.19 5.16 19.55
N THR A 198 -16.09 5.65 18.34
CA THR A 198 -17.02 6.64 17.82
C THR A 198 -17.26 6.44 16.33
N TRP A 199 -18.40 6.90 15.87
CA TRP A 199 -18.74 6.94 14.44
C TRP A 199 -18.38 8.30 13.87
N VAL A 200 -17.61 8.29 12.79
CA VAL A 200 -17.26 9.50 12.04
C VAL A 200 -17.60 9.31 10.56
N PRO A 201 -17.85 10.39 9.81
CA PRO A 201 -17.94 10.28 8.35
C PRO A 201 -16.65 9.78 7.73
N ALA A 202 -16.73 9.05 6.61
CA ALA A 202 -15.57 8.49 5.92
C ALA A 202 -14.52 9.55 5.55
N TRP A 203 -14.96 10.75 5.13
CA TRP A 203 -14.02 11.83 4.82
C TRP A 203 -13.17 12.26 6.02
N VAL A 204 -13.67 12.14 7.25
CA VAL A 204 -12.89 12.41 8.47
C VAL A 204 -11.86 11.31 8.70
N ALA A 205 -12.31 10.05 8.70
CA ALA A 205 -11.42 8.91 8.96
C ALA A 205 -10.28 8.81 7.93
N ILE A 206 -10.65 8.84 6.64
CA ILE A 206 -9.71 8.74 5.52
C ILE A 206 -8.87 10.02 5.39
N GLY A 207 -9.48 11.20 5.59
CA GLY A 207 -8.78 12.48 5.53
C GLY A 207 -7.68 12.61 6.57
N ILE A 208 -7.91 12.18 7.81
CA ILE A 208 -6.89 12.16 8.86
C ILE A 208 -5.78 11.17 8.50
N TRP A 209 -6.14 9.97 8.03
CA TRP A 209 -5.17 8.97 7.58
C TRP A 209 -4.30 9.52 6.43
N PHE A 210 -4.92 10.11 5.41
CA PHE A 210 -4.20 10.67 4.27
C PHE A 210 -3.35 11.89 4.65
N GLY A 211 -3.87 12.77 5.51
CA GLY A 211 -3.11 13.90 6.05
C GLY A 211 -1.84 13.45 6.77
N PHE A 212 -1.91 12.35 7.52
CA PHE A 212 -0.74 11.75 8.16
C PHE A 212 0.27 11.24 7.12
N GLN A 213 -0.17 10.62 6.02
CA GLN A 213 0.71 10.19 4.93
C GLN A 213 1.41 11.39 4.26
N LEU A 214 0.69 12.49 4.03
CA LEU A 214 1.27 13.71 3.47
C LEU A 214 2.35 14.31 4.38
N ILE A 215 2.05 14.47 5.66
CA ILE A 215 3.01 15.04 6.63
C ILE A 215 4.27 14.16 6.71
N SER A 216 4.10 12.85 6.76
CA SER A 216 5.22 11.91 6.81
C SER A 216 6.05 11.93 5.52
N GLY A 217 5.39 11.98 4.35
CA GLY A 217 6.06 12.09 3.06
C GLY A 217 6.83 13.43 2.90
N LEU A 218 6.26 14.53 3.37
CA LEU A 218 6.94 15.83 3.40
C LEU A 218 8.12 15.84 4.36
N GLY A 219 8.04 15.13 5.49
CA GLY A 219 9.16 14.94 6.40
C GLY A 219 10.35 14.24 5.71
N VAL A 220 10.09 13.25 4.87
CA VAL A 220 11.11 12.59 4.04
C VAL A 220 11.74 13.57 3.04
N LEU A 221 10.92 14.39 2.35
CA LEU A 221 11.40 15.41 1.42
C LEU A 221 12.27 16.48 2.12
N GLY A 222 12.00 16.75 3.41
CA GLY A 222 12.79 17.68 4.24
C GLY A 222 14.10 17.08 4.81
N GLY A 223 14.51 15.89 4.39
CA GLY A 223 15.73 15.23 4.88
C GLY A 223 15.54 14.43 6.17
N GLY A 224 14.29 14.18 6.56
CA GLY A 224 13.98 13.25 7.65
C GLY A 224 14.31 11.81 7.24
N SER A 225 14.86 11.02 8.19
CA SER A 225 15.13 9.60 7.96
C SER A 225 13.84 8.86 7.60
N GLN A 226 13.90 7.96 6.61
CA GLN A 226 12.83 7.00 6.34
C GLN A 226 12.72 6.05 7.54
N GLN A 227 11.81 6.32 8.45
CA GLN A 227 11.53 5.40 9.55
C GLN A 227 10.73 4.20 9.02
N GLY A 228 11.34 3.05 9.05
CA GLY A 228 10.64 1.78 8.93
C GLY A 228 10.19 1.37 7.52
N GLY A 229 10.82 1.84 6.44
CA GLY A 229 10.54 1.34 5.08
C GLY A 229 9.13 1.62 4.56
N VAL A 230 8.42 2.59 5.14
CA VAL A 230 7.06 2.96 4.69
C VAL A 230 7.13 3.76 3.40
N ALA A 231 6.52 3.22 2.35
CA ALA A 231 6.46 3.87 1.04
C ALA A 231 5.35 4.93 1.00
N PHE A 232 5.50 6.05 1.73
CA PHE A 232 4.51 7.14 1.77
C PHE A 232 4.09 7.61 0.37
N PHE A 233 5.05 7.67 -0.54
CA PHE A 233 4.80 8.09 -1.93
C PHE A 233 3.94 7.08 -2.69
N ALA A 234 4.04 5.77 -2.38
CA ALA A 234 3.11 4.78 -2.92
C ALA A 234 1.69 5.01 -2.39
N HIS A 235 1.54 5.34 -1.11
CA HIS A 235 0.22 5.63 -0.54
C HIS A 235 -0.42 6.87 -1.16
N ILE A 236 0.35 7.95 -1.30
CA ILE A 236 -0.12 9.20 -1.93
C ILE A 236 -0.47 8.95 -3.40
N GLY A 237 0.42 8.30 -4.14
CA GLY A 237 0.20 7.98 -5.56
C GLY A 237 -1.01 7.09 -5.78
N GLY A 238 -1.16 6.03 -4.96
CA GLY A 238 -2.32 5.15 -5.00
C GLY A 238 -3.63 5.87 -4.68
N PHE A 239 -3.64 6.71 -3.66
CA PHE A 239 -4.81 7.50 -3.27
C PHE A 239 -5.26 8.44 -4.40
N ILE A 240 -4.33 9.17 -5.01
CA ILE A 240 -4.60 10.06 -6.15
C ILE A 240 -5.10 9.25 -7.35
N ALA A 241 -4.47 8.10 -7.65
CA ALA A 241 -4.93 7.21 -8.71
C ALA A 241 -6.39 6.76 -8.47
N GLY A 242 -6.72 6.38 -7.23
CA GLY A 242 -8.07 6.01 -6.85
C GLY A 242 -9.09 7.12 -7.03
N LEU A 243 -8.77 8.35 -6.59
CA LEU A 243 -9.61 9.53 -6.79
C LEU A 243 -9.91 9.77 -8.28
N VAL A 244 -8.90 9.68 -9.14
CA VAL A 244 -9.04 9.95 -10.57
C VAL A 244 -9.80 8.82 -11.28
N LEU A 245 -9.44 7.58 -11.00
CA LEU A 245 -9.91 6.42 -11.75
C LEU A 245 -11.32 5.97 -11.34
N VAL A 246 -11.76 6.22 -10.10
CA VAL A 246 -13.04 5.72 -9.60
C VAL A 246 -14.22 6.10 -10.51
N THR A 247 -14.21 7.31 -11.07
CA THR A 247 -15.27 7.80 -11.96
C THR A 247 -15.38 6.96 -13.22
N PHE A 248 -14.23 6.55 -13.80
CA PHE A 248 -14.20 5.69 -15.01
C PHE A 248 -14.71 4.28 -14.70
N PHE A 249 -14.34 3.73 -13.56
CA PHE A 249 -14.74 2.36 -13.17
C PHE A 249 -16.18 2.26 -12.71
N THR A 250 -16.84 3.38 -12.38
CA THR A 250 -18.27 3.45 -12.02
C THR A 250 -19.17 3.91 -13.14
N LEU A 251 -18.64 4.26 -14.32
CA LEU A 251 -19.44 4.68 -15.48
C LEU A 251 -20.49 3.62 -15.84
N GLY A 252 -21.73 4.09 -16.09
CA GLY A 252 -22.87 3.23 -16.44
C GLY A 252 -23.45 2.42 -15.28
N ARG A 253 -22.98 2.64 -14.03
CA ARG A 253 -23.61 2.09 -12.85
C ARG A 253 -24.62 3.09 -12.27
N PRO A 254 -25.85 2.65 -11.92
CA PRO A 254 -26.84 3.54 -11.33
C PRO A 254 -26.34 4.10 -10.00
N ARG A 255 -26.55 5.39 -9.76
CA ARG A 255 -26.30 5.97 -8.42
C ARG A 255 -27.28 5.35 -7.43
N ARG A 256 -26.81 5.04 -6.23
CA ARG A 256 -27.62 4.48 -5.15
C ARG A 256 -27.96 5.56 -4.12
N THR A 257 -29.06 5.41 -3.42
CA THR A 257 -29.42 6.24 -2.26
C THR A 257 -28.36 5.99 -1.18
N GLY A 258 -27.43 6.92 -1.01
CA GLY A 258 -26.27 6.80 -0.11
C GLY A 258 -24.96 7.21 -0.75
N ASP A 259 -24.94 7.40 -2.06
CA ASP A 259 -23.78 7.82 -2.86
C ASP A 259 -23.58 9.37 -2.84
N LEU A 260 -23.92 10.09 -1.78
CA LEU A 260 -23.55 11.53 -1.56
C LEU A 260 -23.87 11.95 -0.12
#